data_f4da11e7200ae7f4d84d9008c8227ad6
#
_entry.id   f4da11e7200ae7f4d84d9008c8227ad6
#
_cell.length_a   1.000
_cell.length_b   1.000
_cell.length_c   1.000
_cell.angle_alpha   90.00
_cell.angle_beta   90.00
_cell.angle_gamma   90.00
#
_symmetry.space_group_name_H-M   'P 1'
#
loop_
_entity.id
_entity.type
_entity.pdbx_description
1 polymer ?
#
loop_
_entity_poly.entity_id
_entity_poly.type
_entity_poly.pdbx_seq_one_letter_code
_entity_poly.pdbx_strand_id
1 'polypeptide(L)'
;NTNLNYILPAQADFLVNGMGWDEKKLGKYYESLGLSASAASNVIAAVTQEPASIVPYGVGLTYYLHFRDQAKATLGRKFDVVEFNRMLLTHGDRPFDIVQKDLEKYLEASGVSATTSTTNNPFVNPGKIGLWVSLAATVLILVVVFIRKKKENNYQ
;
A
#
# COMPACT_ATOMS: atom_id res chain seq x y z
N ASN A 1 7.96 13.98 0.93
CA ASN A 1 6.99 12.87 0.73
C ASN A 1 6.52 12.33 2.07
N THR A 2 5.58 13.02 2.71
CA THR A 2 5.03 12.67 4.04
C THR A 2 4.47 11.23 4.08
N ASN A 3 3.90 10.75 2.96
CA ASN A 3 3.33 9.40 2.87
C ASN A 3 4.37 8.29 3.11
N LEU A 4 5.61 8.48 2.67
CA LEU A 4 6.67 7.48 2.87
C LEU A 4 7.05 7.31 4.34
N ASN A 5 6.87 8.36 5.16
CA ASN A 5 7.21 8.31 6.59
C ASN A 5 6.30 7.37 7.41
N TYR A 6 5.16 6.96 6.87
CA TYR A 6 4.25 6.00 7.50
C TYR A 6 4.24 4.65 6.79
N ILE A 7 4.30 4.65 5.47
CA ILE A 7 4.21 3.41 4.67
C ILE A 7 5.48 2.57 4.81
N LEU A 8 6.66 3.19 4.68
CA LEU A 8 7.93 2.46 4.75
C LEU A 8 8.18 1.83 6.13
N PRO A 9 8.01 2.54 7.26
CA PRO A 9 8.17 1.90 8.57
C PRO A 9 7.13 0.81 8.83
N ALA A 10 5.87 0.98 8.42
CA ALA A 10 4.85 -0.06 8.56
C ALA A 10 5.20 -1.32 7.74
N GLN A 11 5.75 -1.14 6.55
CA GLN A 11 6.24 -2.23 5.72
C GLN A 11 7.46 -2.90 6.34
N ALA A 12 8.41 -2.12 6.88
CA ALA A 12 9.58 -2.64 7.57
C ALA A 12 9.19 -3.46 8.80
N ASP A 13 8.23 -2.99 9.59
CA ASP A 13 7.70 -3.71 10.74
C ASP A 13 7.21 -5.12 10.34
N PHE A 14 6.39 -5.21 9.30
CA PHE A 14 5.92 -6.49 8.78
C PHE A 14 7.09 -7.37 8.28
N LEU A 15 8.05 -6.81 7.57
CA LEU A 15 9.20 -7.55 7.03
C LEU A 15 10.13 -8.06 8.14
N VAL A 16 10.37 -7.26 9.17
CA VAL A 16 11.24 -7.61 10.29
C VAL A 16 10.53 -8.54 11.27
N ASN A 17 9.41 -8.11 11.84
CA ASN A 17 8.72 -8.84 12.90
C ASN A 17 7.85 -9.99 12.37
N GLY A 18 7.26 -9.83 11.19
CA GLY A 18 6.43 -10.87 10.58
C GLY A 18 7.20 -11.90 9.74
N MET A 19 8.23 -11.44 9.02
CA MET A 19 8.99 -12.29 8.08
C MET A 19 10.43 -12.59 8.53
N GLY A 20 10.87 -12.07 9.68
CA GLY A 20 12.20 -12.32 10.23
C GLY A 20 13.35 -11.73 9.40
N TRP A 21 13.12 -10.58 8.71
CA TRP A 21 14.18 -9.95 7.97
C TRP A 21 15.18 -9.26 8.92
N ASP A 22 16.46 -9.45 8.63
CA ASP A 22 17.54 -8.73 9.29
C ASP A 22 17.81 -7.35 8.65
N GLU A 23 18.66 -6.58 9.31
CA GLU A 23 19.07 -5.24 8.86
C GLU A 23 19.69 -5.26 7.46
N LYS A 24 20.53 -6.26 7.17
CA LYS A 24 21.18 -6.37 5.86
C LYS A 24 20.18 -6.60 4.74
N LYS A 25 19.17 -7.42 4.98
CA LYS A 25 18.12 -7.71 4.00
C LYS A 25 17.20 -6.51 3.78
N LEU A 26 16.82 -5.82 4.87
CA LEU A 26 16.04 -4.60 4.80
C LEU A 26 16.82 -3.47 4.12
N GLY A 27 18.11 -3.32 4.41
CA GLY A 27 18.99 -2.34 3.77
C GLY A 27 19.05 -2.51 2.26
N LYS A 28 19.26 -3.75 1.78
CA LYS A 28 19.23 -4.06 0.34
C LYS A 28 17.87 -3.76 -0.32
N TYR A 29 16.79 -4.00 0.39
CA TYR A 29 15.46 -3.65 -0.08
C TYR A 29 15.29 -2.13 -0.20
N TYR A 30 15.74 -1.36 0.77
CA TYR A 30 15.70 0.10 0.73
C TYR A 30 16.56 0.66 -0.41
N GLU A 31 17.74 0.12 -0.63
CA GLU A 31 18.59 0.48 -1.78
C GLU A 31 17.87 0.21 -3.12
N SER A 32 17.11 -0.88 -3.22
CA SER A 32 16.32 -1.19 -4.42
C SER A 32 15.20 -0.18 -4.70
N LEU A 33 14.76 0.54 -3.66
CA LEU A 33 13.80 1.64 -3.73
C LEU A 33 14.46 3.01 -3.94
N GLY A 34 15.78 3.07 -4.07
CA GLY A 34 16.53 4.32 -4.19
C GLY A 34 16.75 5.05 -2.87
N LEU A 35 16.58 4.35 -1.74
CA LEU A 35 16.82 4.88 -0.39
C LEU A 35 18.20 4.48 0.12
N SER A 36 18.68 5.14 1.19
CA SER A 36 19.95 4.74 1.84
C SER A 36 19.76 3.46 2.65
N ALA A 37 20.72 2.54 2.56
CA ALA A 37 20.77 1.35 3.43
C ALA A 37 20.81 1.72 4.92
N SER A 38 21.44 2.85 5.29
CA SER A 38 21.51 3.34 6.67
C SER A 38 20.13 3.71 7.25
N ALA A 39 19.13 4.00 6.40
CA ALA A 39 17.78 4.20 6.86
C ALA A 39 17.17 2.92 7.47
N ALA A 40 17.63 1.75 7.07
CA ALA A 40 17.18 0.46 7.61
C ALA A 40 17.55 0.29 9.09
N SER A 41 18.76 0.70 9.51
CA SER A 41 19.21 0.60 10.90
C SER A 41 18.30 1.35 11.87
N ASN A 42 17.94 2.58 11.51
CA ASN A 42 17.06 3.40 12.34
C ASN A 42 15.63 2.82 12.43
N VAL A 43 15.11 2.32 11.31
CA VAL A 43 13.77 1.76 11.24
C VAL A 43 13.71 0.43 12.00
N ILE A 44 14.71 -0.44 11.84
CA ILE A 44 14.76 -1.73 12.58
C ILE A 44 14.74 -1.49 14.09
N ALA A 45 15.56 -0.57 14.60
CA ALA A 45 15.56 -0.25 16.02
C ALA A 45 14.16 0.15 16.51
N ALA A 46 13.48 1.03 15.78
CA ALA A 46 12.15 1.50 16.14
C ALA A 46 11.11 0.38 16.11
N VAL A 47 11.02 -0.39 15.03
CA VAL A 47 9.98 -1.43 14.88
C VAL A 47 10.24 -2.67 15.77
N THR A 48 11.49 -2.90 16.18
CA THR A 48 11.84 -3.97 17.13
C THR A 48 11.50 -3.55 18.55
N GLN A 49 11.67 -2.28 18.89
CA GLN A 49 11.36 -1.75 20.21
C GLN A 49 9.84 -1.69 20.44
N GLU A 50 9.07 -1.30 19.43
CA GLU A 50 7.62 -1.17 19.50
C GLU A 50 6.94 -1.86 18.31
N PRO A 51 6.88 -3.22 18.30
CA PRO A 51 6.26 -3.96 17.20
C PRO A 51 4.81 -3.56 16.96
N ALA A 52 4.42 -3.45 15.70
CA ALA A 52 3.09 -3.10 15.21
C ALA A 52 2.60 -1.68 15.56
N SER A 53 3.36 -0.85 16.28
CA SER A 53 2.94 0.50 16.67
C SER A 53 2.66 1.42 15.48
N ILE A 54 3.45 1.31 14.41
CA ILE A 54 3.32 2.13 13.20
C ILE A 54 2.39 1.54 12.15
N VAL A 55 2.08 0.25 12.23
CA VAL A 55 1.29 -0.48 11.23
C VAL A 55 -0.10 0.15 11.01
N PRO A 56 -0.88 0.51 12.05
CA PRO A 56 -2.19 1.13 11.87
C PRO A 56 -2.14 2.43 11.06
N TYR A 57 -1.09 3.23 11.24
CA TYR A 57 -0.92 4.49 10.49
C TYR A 57 -0.60 4.24 9.02
N GLY A 58 0.31 3.32 8.72
CA GLY A 58 0.65 2.96 7.34
C GLY A 58 -0.51 2.32 6.59
N VAL A 59 -1.22 1.39 7.24
CA VAL A 59 -2.41 0.74 6.68
C VAL A 59 -3.54 1.75 6.50
N GLY A 60 -3.84 2.57 7.53
CA GLY A 60 -4.87 3.60 7.46
C GLY A 60 -4.62 4.60 6.33
N LEU A 61 -3.38 5.08 6.18
CA LEU A 61 -3.00 5.96 5.08
C LEU A 61 -3.21 5.30 3.71
N THR A 62 -2.87 4.02 3.57
CA THR A 62 -3.06 3.28 2.32
C THR A 62 -4.54 3.19 1.94
N TYR A 63 -5.43 2.88 2.90
CA TYR A 63 -6.87 2.90 2.68
C TYR A 63 -7.40 4.28 2.33
N TYR A 64 -6.96 5.33 3.05
CA TYR A 64 -7.35 6.70 2.76
C TYR A 64 -6.99 7.11 1.32
N LEU A 65 -5.77 6.82 0.89
CA LEU A 65 -5.31 7.11 -0.46
C LEU A 65 -6.14 6.34 -1.50
N HIS A 66 -6.43 5.08 -1.25
CA HIS A 66 -7.26 4.24 -2.11
C HIS A 66 -8.68 4.80 -2.26
N PHE A 67 -9.35 5.13 -1.16
CA PHE A 67 -10.69 5.71 -1.16
C PHE A 67 -10.72 7.05 -1.89
N ARG A 68 -9.72 7.90 -1.66
CA ARG A 68 -9.58 9.18 -2.34
C ARG A 68 -9.41 9.02 -3.84
N ASP A 69 -8.56 8.10 -4.26
CA ASP A 69 -8.29 7.88 -5.68
C ASP A 69 -9.52 7.27 -6.38
N GLN A 70 -10.27 6.39 -5.70
CA GLN A 70 -11.56 5.87 -6.18
C GLN A 70 -12.58 7.00 -6.34
N ALA A 71 -12.71 7.89 -5.33
CA ALA A 71 -13.60 9.04 -5.41
C ALA A 71 -13.22 9.98 -6.55
N LYS A 72 -11.94 10.30 -6.71
CA LYS A 72 -11.43 11.12 -7.81
C LYS A 72 -11.70 10.51 -9.18
N ALA A 73 -11.44 9.23 -9.35
CA ALA A 73 -11.68 8.53 -10.61
C ALA A 73 -13.16 8.54 -11.00
N THR A 74 -14.06 8.37 -10.03
CA THR A 74 -15.49 8.30 -10.25
C THR A 74 -16.10 9.70 -10.48
N LEU A 75 -15.74 10.67 -9.64
CA LEU A 75 -16.35 12.02 -9.68
C LEU A 75 -15.68 12.95 -10.68
N GLY A 76 -14.43 12.68 -11.08
CA GLY A 76 -13.68 13.51 -12.00
C GLY A 76 -13.63 14.97 -11.52
N ARG A 77 -14.14 15.90 -12.34
CA ARG A 77 -14.18 17.34 -12.00
C ARG A 77 -15.15 17.71 -10.88
N LYS A 78 -16.05 16.82 -10.49
CA LYS A 78 -16.97 17.00 -9.35
C LYS A 78 -16.34 16.62 -8.01
N PHE A 79 -15.14 16.06 -8.01
CA PHE A 79 -14.47 15.69 -6.77
C PHE A 79 -14.15 16.92 -5.92
N ASP A 80 -14.70 16.96 -4.72
CA ASP A 80 -14.40 17.96 -3.70
C ASP A 80 -13.72 17.27 -2.50
N VAL A 81 -12.52 17.73 -2.18
CA VAL A 81 -11.73 17.15 -1.08
C VAL A 81 -12.35 17.43 0.29
N VAL A 82 -13.04 18.55 0.45
CA VAL A 82 -13.68 18.92 1.72
C VAL A 82 -14.87 18.00 1.98
N GLU A 83 -15.72 17.79 0.98
CA GLU A 83 -16.85 16.86 1.08
C GLU A 83 -16.42 15.42 1.27
N PHE A 84 -15.36 15.00 0.55
CA PHE A 84 -14.77 13.68 0.75
C PHE A 84 -14.25 13.49 2.19
N ASN A 85 -13.51 14.46 2.72
CA ASN A 85 -13.02 14.40 4.09
C ASN A 85 -14.17 14.45 5.11
N ARG A 86 -15.22 15.22 4.83
CA ARG A 86 -16.43 15.26 5.68
C ARG A 86 -17.09 13.87 5.75
N MET A 87 -17.27 13.20 4.62
CA MET A 87 -17.80 11.84 4.56
C MET A 87 -16.96 10.88 5.42
N LEU A 88 -15.62 10.96 5.33
CA LEU A 88 -14.73 10.10 6.12
C LEU A 88 -14.83 10.37 7.62
N LEU A 89 -14.93 11.63 8.04
CA LEU A 89 -14.77 12.04 9.44
C LEU A 89 -16.10 12.11 10.21
N THR A 90 -17.23 12.24 9.53
CA THR A 90 -18.53 12.49 10.19
C THR A 90 -18.93 11.40 11.19
N HIS A 91 -18.52 10.17 10.99
CA HIS A 91 -18.94 9.05 11.83
C HIS A 91 -17.83 8.49 12.74
N GLY A 92 -16.70 9.17 12.86
CA GLY A 92 -15.57 8.75 13.71
C GLY A 92 -14.86 7.49 13.20
N ASP A 93 -14.23 6.78 14.12
CA ASP A 93 -13.49 5.53 13.82
C ASP A 93 -14.44 4.40 13.41
N ARG A 94 -14.14 3.78 12.28
CA ARG A 94 -14.93 2.68 11.72
C ARG A 94 -14.03 1.68 10.98
N PRO A 95 -14.44 0.39 10.93
CA PRO A 95 -13.79 -0.59 10.06
C PRO A 95 -13.79 -0.14 8.59
N PHE A 96 -12.74 -0.46 7.86
CA PHE A 96 -12.56 -0.01 6.47
C PHE A 96 -13.64 -0.50 5.50
N ASP A 97 -14.24 -1.66 5.77
CA ASP A 97 -15.37 -2.18 4.99
C ASP A 97 -16.64 -1.32 5.15
N ILE A 98 -16.84 -0.72 6.33
CA ILE A 98 -17.92 0.23 6.59
C ILE A 98 -17.63 1.55 5.89
N VAL A 99 -16.38 2.05 5.97
CA VAL A 99 -15.96 3.26 5.27
C VAL A 99 -16.13 3.10 3.74
N GLN A 100 -15.83 1.91 3.20
CA GLN A 100 -16.06 1.61 1.78
C GLN A 100 -17.55 1.75 1.41
N LYS A 101 -18.46 1.21 2.21
CA LYS A 101 -19.90 1.35 1.99
C LYS A 101 -20.38 2.79 2.06
N ASP A 102 -19.81 3.59 2.96
CA ASP A 102 -20.15 5.01 3.04
C ASP A 102 -19.59 5.80 1.85
N LEU A 103 -18.42 5.43 1.34
CA LEU A 103 -17.91 5.97 0.08
C LEU A 103 -18.84 5.64 -1.08
N GLU A 104 -19.33 4.41 -1.19
CA GLU A 104 -20.29 4.01 -2.23
C GLU A 104 -21.55 4.87 -2.19
N LYS A 105 -22.14 5.05 -1.00
CA LYS A 105 -23.32 5.95 -0.81
C LYS A 105 -23.03 7.40 -1.20
N TYR A 106 -21.84 7.90 -0.83
CA TYR A 106 -21.40 9.24 -1.19
C TYR A 106 -21.30 9.42 -2.71
N LEU A 107 -20.75 8.43 -3.41
CA LEU A 107 -20.65 8.45 -4.86
C LEU A 107 -22.03 8.39 -5.55
N GLU A 108 -22.93 7.54 -5.07
CA GLU A 108 -24.31 7.44 -5.56
C GLU A 108 -25.08 8.74 -5.37
N ALA A 109 -24.98 9.37 -4.18
CA ALA A 109 -25.63 10.63 -3.88
C ALA A 109 -25.10 11.79 -4.74
N SER A 110 -23.88 11.68 -5.27
CA SER A 110 -23.28 12.65 -6.18
C SER A 110 -23.80 12.52 -7.65
N GLY A 111 -24.78 11.64 -7.89
CA GLY A 111 -25.41 11.44 -9.20
C GLY A 111 -24.52 10.70 -10.21
N VAL A 112 -23.52 10.01 -9.73
CA VAL A 112 -22.67 9.10 -10.52
C VAL A 112 -23.03 7.69 -10.07
N SER A 113 -23.74 6.92 -10.90
CA SER A 113 -23.95 5.50 -10.64
C SER A 113 -22.58 4.86 -10.45
N ALA A 114 -22.34 4.34 -9.26
CA ALA A 114 -21.18 3.51 -9.02
C ALA A 114 -21.27 2.33 -10.00
N THR A 115 -20.56 2.44 -11.11
CA THR A 115 -20.32 1.26 -11.94
C THR A 115 -19.65 0.29 -10.99
N THR A 116 -20.32 -0.79 -10.69
CA THR A 116 -20.02 -1.80 -9.68
C THR A 116 -18.58 -2.29 -9.83
N SER A 117 -17.62 -1.52 -9.35
CA SER A 117 -16.22 -1.92 -9.25
C SER A 117 -16.02 -2.70 -7.94
N THR A 118 -17.00 -3.54 -7.61
CA THR A 118 -17.02 -4.42 -6.43
C THR A 118 -15.93 -5.49 -6.48
N THR A 119 -15.09 -5.48 -7.52
CA THR A 119 -14.19 -6.61 -7.78
C THR A 119 -12.70 -6.31 -7.67
N ASN A 120 -12.28 -5.06 -7.47
CA ASN A 120 -10.86 -4.72 -7.53
C ASN A 120 -10.28 -4.07 -6.27
N ASN A 121 -10.96 -4.19 -5.11
CA ASN A 121 -10.28 -3.85 -3.87
C ASN A 121 -9.39 -5.03 -3.47
N PRO A 122 -8.06 -4.94 -3.60
CA PRO A 122 -7.16 -6.04 -3.27
C PRO A 122 -7.23 -6.41 -1.78
N PHE A 123 -7.74 -5.51 -0.94
CA PHE A 123 -7.83 -5.71 0.51
C PHE A 123 -9.13 -6.39 0.96
N VAL A 124 -10.17 -6.46 0.11
CA VAL A 124 -11.48 -7.05 0.45
C VAL A 124 -11.63 -8.48 -0.11
N ASN A 125 -10.77 -8.90 -1.01
CA ASN A 125 -10.87 -10.24 -1.62
C ASN A 125 -9.57 -11.04 -1.44
N PRO A 126 -9.41 -11.75 -0.29
CA PRO A 126 -8.19 -12.49 0.01
C PRO A 126 -7.82 -13.55 -1.04
N GLY A 127 -8.80 -14.07 -1.80
CA GLY A 127 -8.55 -14.98 -2.92
C GLY A 127 -7.84 -14.33 -4.11
N LYS A 128 -7.97 -13.01 -4.28
CA LYS A 128 -7.27 -12.27 -5.34
C LYS A 128 -5.91 -11.74 -4.91
N ILE A 129 -5.68 -11.53 -3.61
CA ILE A 129 -4.35 -11.16 -3.08
C ILE A 129 -3.33 -12.23 -3.45
N GLY A 130 -3.67 -13.51 -3.31
CA GLY A 130 -2.79 -14.63 -3.72
C GLY A 130 -2.42 -14.58 -5.20
N LEU A 131 -3.37 -14.19 -6.08
CA LEU A 131 -3.12 -14.12 -7.52
C LEU A 131 -2.21 -12.95 -7.91
N TRP A 132 -2.40 -11.77 -7.31
CA TRP A 132 -1.57 -10.59 -7.60
C TRP A 132 -0.18 -10.68 -6.97
N VAL A 133 -0.07 -11.24 -5.76
CA VAL A 133 1.22 -11.49 -5.12
C VAL A 133 1.99 -12.56 -5.90
N SER A 134 1.33 -13.61 -6.40
CA SER A 134 1.97 -14.62 -7.25
C SER A 134 2.38 -14.04 -8.62
N LEU A 135 1.55 -13.19 -9.25
CA LEU A 135 1.88 -12.54 -10.52
C LEU A 135 3.05 -11.55 -10.36
N ALA A 136 3.04 -10.74 -9.31
CA ALA A 136 4.14 -9.82 -9.01
C ALA A 136 5.43 -10.57 -8.70
N ALA A 137 5.38 -11.67 -7.96
CA ALA A 137 6.53 -12.54 -7.69
C ALA A 137 7.04 -13.20 -8.98
N THR A 138 6.14 -13.65 -9.86
CA THR A 138 6.52 -14.28 -11.15
C THR A 138 7.17 -13.25 -12.08
N VAL A 139 6.63 -12.04 -12.17
CA VAL A 139 7.22 -10.95 -12.97
C VAL A 139 8.59 -10.55 -12.41
N LEU A 140 8.74 -10.48 -11.08
CA LEU A 140 10.02 -10.17 -10.45
C LEU A 140 11.07 -11.25 -10.73
N ILE A 141 10.69 -12.52 -10.68
CA ILE A 141 11.57 -13.66 -10.99
C ILE A 141 11.99 -13.61 -12.47
N LEU A 142 11.07 -13.34 -13.39
CA LEU A 142 11.36 -13.22 -14.82
C LEU A 142 12.30 -12.05 -15.12
N VAL A 143 12.11 -10.90 -14.45
CA VAL A 143 13.00 -9.74 -14.58
C VAL A 143 14.40 -10.07 -14.05
N VAL A 144 14.51 -10.73 -12.90
CA VAL A 144 15.81 -11.14 -12.33
C VAL A 144 16.52 -12.15 -13.24
N VAL A 145 15.79 -13.13 -13.78
CA VAL A 145 16.35 -14.11 -14.74
C VAL A 145 16.81 -13.43 -16.03
N PHE A 146 16.02 -12.47 -16.55
CA PHE A 146 16.37 -11.73 -17.75
C PHE A 146 17.62 -10.85 -17.56
N ILE A 147 17.72 -10.17 -16.41
CA ILE A 147 18.90 -9.36 -16.07
C ILE A 147 20.15 -10.24 -15.92
N ARG A 148 20.04 -11.42 -15.27
CA ARG A 148 21.16 -12.38 -15.17
C ARG A 148 21.61 -12.86 -16.54
N LYS A 149 20.68 -13.27 -17.40
CA LYS A 149 21.00 -13.75 -18.75
C LYS A 149 21.63 -12.68 -19.64
N LYS A 150 21.20 -11.40 -19.50
CA LYS A 150 21.80 -10.27 -20.19
C LYS A 150 23.23 -9.98 -19.70
N LYS A 151 23.49 -10.19 -18.40
CA LYS A 151 24.81 -9.99 -17.81
C LYS A 151 25.80 -11.08 -18.25
N GLU A 152 25.37 -12.33 -18.36
CA GLU A 152 26.18 -13.45 -18.86
C GLU A 152 26.55 -13.26 -20.33
N ASN A 153 25.64 -12.78 -21.17
CA ASN A 153 25.91 -12.53 -22.60
C ASN A 153 26.84 -11.32 -22.86
N ASN A 154 27.08 -10.45 -21.87
CA ASN A 154 28.00 -9.33 -22.03
C ASN A 154 29.44 -9.64 -21.57
N TYR A 155 29.71 -10.86 -21.11
CA TYR A 155 31.04 -11.34 -20.68
C TYR A 155 31.60 -12.44 -21.61
N GLN A 156 30.94 -12.72 -22.75
CA GLN A 156 31.46 -13.50 -23.88
C GLN A 156 31.80 -12.57 -25.06
#